data_e74f01208bd2f941073808d22edcb2fd
#
_entry.id   e74f01208bd2f941073808d22edcb2fd
#
_cell.length_a   1.000
_cell.length_b   1.000
_cell.length_c   1.000
_cell.angle_alpha   90.00
_cell.angle_beta   90.00
_cell.angle_gamma   90.00
#
_symmetry.space_group_name_H-M   'P 1'
#
loop_
_entity.id
_entity.type
_entity.pdbx_description
1 polymer ?
#
loop_
_entity_poly.entity_id
_entity_poly.type
_entity_poly.pdbx_seq_one_letter_code
_entity_poly.pdbx_strand_id
1 'polypeptide(L)' 'MVKTEFWTITEIQVLETGEIASQTFDRTSYNDALSVYYSSLSAGAINGIPYHATYMISSKSGVKKFNIYDRREEAAE' A
#
# COMPACT_ATOMS: atom_id res chain seq x y z
N MET A 1 26.27 -15.56 8.10
CA MET A 1 25.88 -14.22 7.64
C MET A 1 24.45 -13.95 8.03
N VAL A 2 24.21 -12.86 8.71
CA VAL A 2 22.87 -12.46 9.12
C VAL A 2 22.21 -11.70 7.97
N LYS A 3 21.03 -12.16 7.56
CA LYS A 3 20.29 -11.47 6.52
C LYS A 3 19.60 -10.25 7.12
N THR A 4 19.80 -9.11 6.48
CA THR A 4 19.16 -7.88 6.89
C THR A 4 17.68 -7.92 6.51
N GLU A 5 16.81 -7.61 7.45
CA GLU A 5 15.39 -7.49 7.17
C GLU A 5 15.14 -6.23 6.34
N PHE A 6 14.25 -6.33 5.37
CA PHE A 6 13.76 -5.16 4.64
C PHE A 6 12.24 -5.21 4.58
N TRP A 7 11.67 -4.08 4.27
CA TRP A 7 10.22 -3.92 4.17
C TRP A 7 9.88 -3.34 2.81
N THR A 8 8.87 -3.90 2.18
CA THR A 8 8.35 -3.44 0.89
C THR A 8 6.96 -2.86 1.11
N ILE A 9 6.76 -1.63 0.67
CA ILE A 9 5.45 -0.99 0.73
C ILE A 9 4.90 -0.97 -0.69
N THR A 10 3.77 -1.65 -0.89
CA THR A 10 3.11 -1.73 -2.18
C THR A 10 1.81 -0.95 -2.14
N GLU A 11 1.66 -0.05 -3.10
CA GLU A 11 0.46 0.77 -3.24
C GLU A 11 -0.24 0.35 -4.54
N ILE A 12 -1.53 0.02 -4.44
CA ILE A 12 -2.33 -0.39 -5.60
C ILE A 12 -3.50 0.57 -5.70
N GLN A 13 -3.69 1.14 -6.89
CA GLN A 13 -4.75 2.12 -7.13
C GLN A 13 -5.57 1.69 -8.34
N VAL A 14 -6.89 1.91 -8.26
CA VAL A 14 -7.76 1.83 -9.43
C VAL A 14 -8.29 3.24 -9.66
N LEU A 15 -7.97 3.78 -10.81
CA LEU A 15 -8.33 5.15 -11.18
C LEU A 15 -9.77 5.20 -11.71
N GLU A 16 -10.31 6.40 -11.84
CA GLU A 16 -11.69 6.58 -12.32
C GLU A 16 -11.89 6.03 -13.73
N THR A 17 -10.81 5.96 -14.51
CA THR A 17 -10.85 5.36 -15.85
C THR A 17 -10.92 3.85 -15.81
N GLY A 18 -10.74 3.23 -14.64
CA GLY A 18 -10.64 1.79 -14.49
C GLY A 18 -9.23 1.27 -14.62
N GLU A 19 -8.27 2.13 -14.91
CA GLU A 19 -6.87 1.74 -15.02
C GLU A 19 -6.30 1.36 -13.64
N ILE A 20 -5.54 0.28 -13.59
CA ILE A 20 -4.87 -0.17 -12.36
C ILE A 20 -3.43 0.29 -12.40
N ALA A 21 -3.01 0.99 -11.35
CA ALA A 21 -1.65 1.46 -11.19
C ALA A 21 -1.09 0.91 -9.88
N SER A 22 0.20 0.60 -9.86
CA SER A 22 0.85 0.13 -8.65
C SER A 22 2.26 0.72 -8.53
N GLN A 23 2.69 0.90 -7.29
CA GLN A 23 4.03 1.37 -6.97
C GLN A 23 4.56 0.55 -5.80
N THR A 24 5.88 0.37 -5.78
CA THR A 24 6.54 -0.40 -4.74
C THR A 24 7.75 0.37 -4.25
N PHE A 25 7.89 0.42 -2.93
CA PHE A 25 9.00 1.11 -2.26
C PHE A 25 9.66 0.15 -1.30
N ASP A 26 10.99 0.02 -1.37
CA ASP A 26 11.75 -0.84 -0.48
C ASP A 26 12.51 0.00 0.53
N ARG A 27 12.53 -0.44 1.79
CA ARG A 27 13.25 0.25 2.86
C ARG A 27 13.93 -0.77 3.75
N THR A 28 15.10 -0.41 4.28
CA THR A 28 15.85 -1.26 5.19
C THR A 28 15.73 -0.80 6.65
N SER A 29 15.07 0.32 6.89
CA SER A 29 14.74 0.82 8.23
C SER A 29 13.25 0.69 8.45
N TYR A 30 12.86 0.10 9.58
CA TYR A 30 11.45 -0.03 9.92
C TYR A 30 10.76 1.33 10.02
N ASN A 31 11.43 2.31 10.64
CA ASN A 31 10.83 3.64 10.79
C ASN A 31 10.64 4.32 9.44
N ASP A 32 11.59 4.15 8.51
CA ASP A 32 11.44 4.68 7.16
C ASP A 32 10.29 3.99 6.43
N ALA A 33 10.18 2.68 6.60
CA ALA A 33 9.08 1.92 6.01
C ALA A 33 7.73 2.40 6.54
N LEU A 34 7.62 2.62 7.86
CA LEU A 34 6.40 3.15 8.46
C LEU A 34 6.06 4.53 7.90
N SER A 35 7.06 5.38 7.70
CA SER A 35 6.85 6.71 7.14
C SER A 35 6.24 6.62 5.75
N VAL A 36 6.78 5.75 4.90
CA VAL A 36 6.22 5.53 3.55
C VAL A 36 4.81 4.96 3.64
N TYR A 37 4.59 3.99 4.51
CA TYR A 37 3.30 3.36 4.69
C TYR A 37 2.23 4.39 5.08
N TYR A 38 2.50 5.20 6.10
CA TYR A 38 1.52 6.19 6.56
C TYR A 38 1.33 7.33 5.56
N SER A 39 2.36 7.70 4.81
CA SER A 39 2.21 8.67 3.72
C SER A 39 1.25 8.15 2.66
N SER A 40 1.36 6.87 2.31
CA SER A 40 0.45 6.24 1.35
C SER A 40 -0.98 6.18 1.89
N LEU A 41 -1.16 5.84 3.17
CA LEU A 41 -2.48 5.85 3.80
C LEU A 41 -3.11 7.23 3.76
N SER A 42 -2.33 8.25 4.09
CA SER A 42 -2.80 9.62 4.09
C SER A 42 -3.27 10.04 2.70
N ALA A 43 -2.47 9.73 1.67
CA ALA A 43 -2.84 10.01 0.29
C ALA A 43 -4.14 9.27 -0.09
N GLY A 44 -4.23 7.99 0.29
CA GLY A 44 -5.43 7.19 0.00
C GLY A 44 -6.68 7.72 0.67
N ALA A 45 -6.54 8.29 1.87
CA ALA A 45 -7.67 8.82 2.61
C ALA A 45 -8.28 10.05 1.93
N ILE A 46 -7.47 10.83 1.22
CA ILE A 46 -7.90 12.14 0.70
C ILE A 46 -8.01 12.22 -0.82
N ASN A 47 -7.44 11.26 -1.57
CA ASN A 47 -7.40 11.38 -3.03
C ASN A 47 -8.74 11.06 -3.71
N GLY A 48 -9.65 10.38 -3.02
CA GLY A 48 -10.98 10.12 -3.53
C GLY A 48 -11.07 9.16 -4.72
N ILE A 49 -9.99 8.48 -5.07
CA ILE A 49 -10.03 7.53 -6.19
C ILE A 49 -10.86 6.30 -5.80
N PRO A 50 -11.36 5.54 -6.78
CA PRO A 50 -12.24 4.40 -6.49
C PRO A 50 -11.64 3.32 -5.59
N TYR A 51 -10.33 3.08 -5.70
CA TYR A 51 -9.69 2.05 -4.90
C TYR A 51 -8.24 2.43 -4.61
N HIS A 52 -7.85 2.33 -3.34
CA HIS A 52 -6.47 2.60 -2.92
C HIS A 52 -6.12 1.61 -1.81
N ALA A 53 -5.16 0.76 -2.07
CA ALA A 53 -4.70 -0.22 -1.10
C ALA A 53 -3.21 -0.04 -0.84
N THR A 54 -2.81 -0.20 0.41
CA THR A 54 -1.41 -0.11 0.82
C THR A 54 -1.07 -1.31 1.68
N TYR A 55 0.02 -1.98 1.35
CA TYR A 55 0.51 -3.14 2.08
C TYR A 55 1.94 -2.88 2.50
N MET A 56 2.28 -3.25 3.74
CA MET A 56 3.67 -3.28 4.19
C MET A 56 4.06 -4.73 4.44
N ILE A 57 5.04 -5.19 3.71
CA ILE A 57 5.46 -6.59 3.70
C ILE A 57 6.89 -6.68 4.23
N SER A 58 7.09 -7.51 5.25
CA SER A 58 8.42 -7.78 5.79
C SER A 58 9.06 -8.96 5.06
N SER A 59 10.36 -8.85 4.79
CA SER A 59 11.11 -9.95 4.17
C SER A 59 11.17 -11.19 5.07
N LYS A 60 10.92 -11.04 6.36
CA LYS A 60 10.98 -12.15 7.33
C LYS A 60 9.60 -12.70 7.70
N SER A 61 8.61 -11.83 7.86
CA SER A 61 7.33 -12.24 8.43
C SER A 61 6.12 -12.01 7.52
N GLY A 62 6.34 -11.58 6.27
CA GLY A 62 5.25 -11.37 5.33
C GLY A 62 4.50 -10.08 5.60
N VAL A 63 3.21 -10.06 5.30
CA VAL A 63 2.39 -8.84 5.44
C VAL A 63 2.31 -8.45 6.91
N LYS A 64 2.78 -7.24 7.22
CA LYS A 64 2.75 -6.68 8.56
C LYS A 64 1.53 -5.80 8.78
N LYS A 65 1.21 -4.99 7.80
CA LYS A 65 0.11 -4.04 7.86
C LYS A 65 -0.49 -3.89 6.49
N PHE A 66 -1.77 -3.60 6.44
CA PHE A 66 -2.41 -3.21 5.19
C PHE A 66 -3.63 -2.36 5.50
N ASN A 67 -4.02 -1.56 4.51
CA ASN A 67 -5.25 -0.79 4.59
C ASN A 67 -5.81 -0.61 3.19
N ILE A 68 -7.12 -0.72 3.06
CA ILE A 68 -7.80 -0.65 1.79
C ILE A 68 -8.91 0.39 1.88
N TYR A 69 -8.86 1.38 0.99
CA TYR A 69 -9.96 2.32 0.78
C TYR A 69 -10.65 1.90 -0.51
N ASP A 70 -11.76 1.22 -0.39
CA ASP A 70 -12.54 0.76 -1.55
C ASP A 70 -13.83 1.57 -1.61
N ARG A 71 -13.87 2.51 -2.56
CA ARG A 71 -15.01 3.39 -2.78
C ARG A 71 -15.83 3.00 -4.00
N ARG A 72 -15.50 1.85 -4.59
CA ARG A 72 -16.23 1.37 -5.77
C ARG A 72 -17.62 0.93 -5.34
N GLU A 73 -18.61 1.27 -6.14
CA GLU A 73 -19.96 0.77 -5.92
C GLU A 73 -20.03 -0.66 -6.44
N GLU A 74 -20.68 -1.52 -5.67
CA GLU A 74 -20.96 -2.85 -6.13
C GLU A 74 -22.00 -2.78 -7.22
N ALA A 75 -21.80 -3.55 -8.29
CA ALA A 75 -22.76 -3.62 -9.35
C ALA A 75 -24.08 -4.16 -8.79
N ALA A 76 -25.16 -3.47 -9.09
CA ALA A 76 -26.50 -3.96 -8.72
C ALA A 76 -26.80 -5.22 -9.54
N GLU A 77 -27.17 -6.25 -8.86
CA GLU A 77 -27.52 -7.52 -9.50
C GLU A 77 -29.03 -7.69 -9.56
#